data_2a47169583898f44f77d2bc45805b0ef
#
_entry.id   2a47169583898f44f77d2bc45805b0ef
#
_cell.length_a   1.000
_cell.length_b   1.000
_cell.length_c   1.000
_cell.angle_alpha   90.00
_cell.angle_beta   90.00
_cell.angle_gamma   90.00
#
_symmetry.space_group_name_H-M   'P 1'
#
loop_
_entity.id
_entity.type
_entity.pdbx_description
1 polymer ?
#
loop_
_entity_poly.entity_id
_entity_poly.type
_entity_poly.pdbx_seq_one_letter_code
_entity_poly.pdbx_strand_id
1 'polypeptide(L)'
;MITCDRSAKRHYFDDSETFGRWSVSQVCAVVSGGCDYYKPGSAEKGQDIHDIFALSVGHANGLCDAPDVPSEYAGYYRGVLEFIEKKKPRPLAHGIERCLKHATIPYAGRADFIGMIADDFGVLDLKTGTPEKW
;
A
#
# COMPACT_ATOMS: atom_id res chain seq x y z
N MET A 1 -13.97 -4.70 -11.53
CA MET A 1 -12.69 -4.60 -10.74
C MET A 1 -12.38 -3.13 -10.53
N ILE A 2 -11.88 -2.75 -9.38
CA ILE A 2 -11.43 -1.37 -9.14
C ILE A 2 -9.98 -1.26 -9.54
N THR A 3 -9.66 -0.26 -10.35
CA THR A 3 -8.31 0.09 -10.76
C THR A 3 -7.91 1.45 -10.21
N CYS A 4 -6.64 1.68 -9.97
CA CYS A 4 -6.07 2.94 -9.51
C CYS A 4 -5.20 3.54 -10.60
N ASP A 5 -5.56 4.75 -11.04
CA ASP A 5 -4.62 5.57 -11.79
C ASP A 5 -3.56 6.11 -10.82
N ARG A 6 -2.31 5.70 -11.00
CA ARG A 6 -1.16 6.14 -10.21
C ARG A 6 -0.63 7.53 -10.60
N SER A 7 -1.35 8.27 -11.45
CA SER A 7 -1.04 9.66 -11.72
C SER A 7 -1.06 10.52 -10.44
N ALA A 8 -0.56 11.75 -10.51
CA ALA A 8 -0.46 12.66 -9.35
C ALA A 8 -1.77 12.86 -8.56
N LYS A 9 -2.92 12.54 -9.15
CA LYS A 9 -4.24 12.66 -8.51
C LYS A 9 -4.84 11.35 -8.00
N ARG A 10 -4.24 10.19 -8.28
CA ARG A 10 -4.67 8.84 -7.81
C ARG A 10 -6.18 8.65 -7.83
N HIS A 11 -6.77 8.64 -8.99
CA HIS A 11 -8.19 8.34 -9.16
C HIS A 11 -8.39 6.81 -9.24
N TYR A 12 -9.47 6.34 -8.63
CA TYR A 12 -9.88 4.94 -8.66
C TYR A 12 -11.09 4.79 -9.58
N PHE A 13 -11.04 3.79 -10.44
CA PHE A 13 -12.07 3.50 -11.43
C PHE A 13 -12.66 2.10 -11.22
N ASP A 14 -13.95 1.98 -11.48
CA ASP A 14 -14.66 0.71 -11.61
C ASP A 14 -15.13 0.57 -13.06
N ASP A 15 -15.28 -0.66 -13.54
CA ASP A 15 -15.74 -0.95 -14.92
C ASP A 15 -17.09 -0.30 -15.26
N SER A 16 -17.90 0.01 -14.25
CA SER A 16 -19.20 0.68 -14.37
C SER A 16 -19.15 2.19 -14.20
N GLU A 17 -18.00 2.79 -13.90
CA GLU A 17 -17.88 4.22 -13.59
C GLU A 17 -17.30 5.02 -14.76
N THR A 18 -17.98 6.12 -15.11
CA THR A 18 -17.50 7.05 -16.14
C THR A 18 -16.45 8.01 -15.60
N PHE A 19 -16.48 8.29 -14.29
CA PHE A 19 -15.55 9.20 -13.60
C PHE A 19 -14.87 8.48 -12.46
N GLY A 20 -13.57 8.81 -12.25
CA GLY A 20 -12.80 8.27 -11.14
C GLY A 20 -13.28 8.73 -9.77
N ARG A 21 -13.09 7.88 -8.78
CA ARG A 21 -13.33 8.21 -7.38
C ARG A 21 -12.15 8.92 -6.76
N TRP A 22 -12.42 9.81 -5.82
CA TRP A 22 -11.39 10.45 -5.01
C TRP A 22 -10.64 9.42 -4.16
N SER A 23 -9.33 9.58 -4.03
CA SER A 23 -8.58 8.77 -3.07
C SER A 23 -8.82 9.25 -1.64
N VAL A 24 -8.68 8.32 -0.68
CA VAL A 24 -8.73 8.67 0.76
C VAL A 24 -7.73 9.78 1.08
N SER A 25 -6.51 9.73 0.52
CA SER A 25 -5.50 10.78 0.73
C SER A 25 -5.94 12.16 0.23
N GLN A 26 -6.66 12.23 -0.89
CA GLN A 26 -7.21 13.49 -1.41
C GLN A 26 -8.31 14.04 -0.50
N VAL A 27 -9.19 13.17 0.00
CA VAL A 27 -10.24 13.57 0.97
C VAL A 27 -9.60 14.06 2.27
N CYS A 28 -8.62 13.35 2.81
CA CYS A 28 -7.89 13.78 4.01
C CYS A 28 -7.19 15.12 3.81
N ALA A 29 -6.56 15.35 2.65
CA ALA A 29 -5.90 16.62 2.34
C ALA A 29 -6.87 17.80 2.34
N VAL A 30 -8.09 17.64 1.83
CA VAL A 30 -9.13 18.68 1.88
C VAL A 30 -9.54 19.00 3.31
N VAL A 31 -9.73 17.98 4.14
CA VAL A 31 -10.16 18.15 5.56
C VAL A 31 -9.06 18.75 6.41
N SER A 32 -7.81 18.34 6.24
CA SER A 32 -6.66 18.77 7.04
C SER A 32 -5.97 20.04 6.53
N GLY A 33 -6.42 20.62 5.41
CA GLY A 33 -5.76 21.77 4.79
C GLY A 33 -4.51 21.44 4.00
N GLY A 34 -4.27 20.18 3.70
CA GLY A 34 -3.09 19.68 3.01
C GLY A 34 -1.92 19.40 3.97
N CYS A 35 -0.91 18.73 3.44
CA CYS A 35 0.26 18.33 4.20
C CYS A 35 1.52 18.58 3.35
N ASP A 36 2.24 19.66 3.64
CA ASP A 36 3.50 20.04 2.96
C ASP A 36 4.74 19.33 3.52
N TYR A 37 4.56 18.19 4.22
CA TYR A 37 5.65 17.50 4.91
C TYR A 37 6.51 16.59 4.01
N TYR A 38 6.23 16.51 2.74
CA TYR A 38 7.00 15.66 1.83
C TYR A 38 8.27 16.38 1.35
N LYS A 39 9.42 15.86 1.77
CA LYS A 39 10.70 16.21 1.14
C LYS A 39 10.71 15.72 -0.32
N PRO A 40 11.39 16.43 -1.24
CA PRO A 40 11.59 15.94 -2.60
C PRO A 40 12.13 14.50 -2.61
N GLY A 41 11.54 13.62 -3.42
CA GLY A 41 11.90 12.20 -3.52
C GLY A 41 11.33 11.27 -2.43
N SER A 42 10.69 11.77 -1.38
CA SER A 42 10.15 10.93 -0.31
C SER A 42 8.95 10.10 -0.74
N ALA A 43 8.13 10.61 -1.64
CA ALA A 43 6.98 9.89 -2.18
C ALA A 43 7.41 8.72 -3.07
N GLU A 44 8.43 8.92 -3.92
CA GLU A 44 9.01 7.89 -4.77
C GLU A 44 9.66 6.79 -3.91
N LYS A 45 10.48 7.16 -2.95
CA LYS A 45 11.08 6.22 -1.99
C LYS A 45 10.01 5.42 -1.24
N GLY A 46 8.94 6.07 -0.80
CA GLY A 46 7.82 5.40 -0.14
C GLY A 46 7.18 4.36 -1.05
N GLN A 47 6.94 4.70 -2.31
CA GLN A 47 6.36 3.78 -3.29
C GLN A 47 7.27 2.58 -3.56
N ASP A 48 8.57 2.80 -3.73
CA ASP A 48 9.55 1.71 -3.94
C ASP A 48 9.55 0.72 -2.77
N ILE A 49 9.48 1.22 -1.54
CA ILE A 49 9.44 0.37 -0.34
C ILE A 49 8.12 -0.41 -0.25
N HIS A 50 6.98 0.20 -0.61
CA HIS A 50 5.69 -0.50 -0.71
C HIS A 50 5.74 -1.61 -1.77
N ASP A 51 6.35 -1.37 -2.92
CA ASP A 51 6.51 -2.36 -3.98
C ASP A 51 7.42 -3.53 -3.50
N ILE A 52 8.51 -3.24 -2.80
CA ILE A 52 9.37 -4.27 -2.18
C ILE A 52 8.58 -5.12 -1.18
N PHE A 53 7.78 -4.50 -0.33
CA PHE A 53 6.92 -5.20 0.63
C PHE A 53 5.91 -6.11 -0.08
N ALA A 54 5.18 -5.57 -1.05
CA ALA A 54 4.17 -6.31 -1.79
C ALA A 54 4.75 -7.54 -2.51
N LEU A 55 5.88 -7.36 -3.21
CA LEU A 55 6.57 -8.44 -3.91
C LEU A 55 7.17 -9.47 -2.95
N SER A 56 7.71 -9.04 -1.81
CA SER A 56 8.30 -9.95 -0.82
C SER A 56 7.24 -10.83 -0.17
N VAL A 57 6.10 -10.26 0.22
CA VAL A 57 4.96 -11.01 0.76
C VAL A 57 4.36 -11.93 -0.32
N GLY A 58 4.23 -11.45 -1.55
CA GLY A 58 3.79 -12.25 -2.68
C GLY A 58 4.70 -13.44 -2.94
N HIS A 59 6.02 -13.21 -2.96
CA HIS A 59 7.02 -14.27 -3.14
C HIS A 59 6.95 -15.32 -2.01
N ALA A 60 6.88 -14.89 -0.76
CA ALA A 60 6.78 -15.78 0.40
C ALA A 60 5.52 -16.67 0.37
N ASN A 61 4.49 -16.26 -0.37
CA ASN A 61 3.26 -17.01 -0.57
C ASN A 61 3.17 -17.71 -1.95
N GLY A 62 4.26 -17.72 -2.72
CA GLY A 62 4.31 -18.41 -4.03
C GLY A 62 3.53 -17.71 -5.14
N LEU A 63 3.25 -16.41 -5.02
CA LEU A 63 2.44 -15.64 -5.97
C LEU A 63 3.26 -14.94 -7.06
N CYS A 64 4.55 -14.71 -6.82
CA CYS A 64 5.45 -14.03 -7.75
C CYS A 64 6.92 -14.32 -7.42
N ASP A 65 7.82 -13.87 -8.28
CA ASP A 65 9.26 -13.93 -8.03
C ASP A 65 9.69 -12.94 -6.92
N ALA A 66 10.86 -13.21 -6.33
CA ALA A 66 11.45 -12.31 -5.32
C ALA A 66 11.75 -10.93 -5.94
N PRO A 67 11.59 -9.84 -5.18
CA PRO A 67 11.91 -8.51 -5.67
C PRO A 67 13.42 -8.34 -5.94
N ASP A 68 13.75 -7.57 -6.96
CA ASP A 68 15.08 -7.00 -7.11
C ASP A 68 15.17 -5.74 -6.23
N VAL A 69 16.05 -5.78 -5.23
CA VAL A 69 16.12 -4.74 -4.20
C VAL A 69 17.40 -3.93 -4.35
N PRO A 70 17.31 -2.64 -4.70
CA PRO A 70 18.46 -1.75 -4.70
C PRO A 70 19.16 -1.72 -3.34
N SER A 71 20.48 -1.62 -3.35
CA SER A 71 21.31 -1.65 -2.12
C SER A 71 20.93 -0.59 -1.08
N GLU A 72 20.45 0.57 -1.55
CA GLU A 72 19.96 1.66 -0.69
C GLU A 72 18.73 1.28 0.16
N TYR A 73 17.95 0.28 -0.26
CA TYR A 73 16.77 -0.22 0.46
C TYR A 73 17.03 -1.52 1.26
N ALA A 74 18.26 -1.98 1.32
CA ALA A 74 18.62 -3.23 2.02
C ALA A 74 18.13 -3.29 3.48
N GLY A 75 18.15 -2.17 4.20
CA GLY A 75 17.66 -2.07 5.57
C GLY A 75 16.14 -2.30 5.67
N TYR A 76 15.38 -1.68 4.78
CA TYR A 76 13.92 -1.88 4.71
C TYR A 76 13.58 -3.32 4.31
N TYR A 77 14.26 -3.85 3.31
CA TYR A 77 14.06 -5.23 2.85
C TYR A 77 14.31 -6.25 3.97
N ARG A 78 15.38 -6.08 4.75
CA ARG A 78 15.67 -6.92 5.92
C ARG A 78 14.53 -6.87 6.94
N GLY A 79 14.00 -5.68 7.23
CA GLY A 79 12.83 -5.53 8.11
C GLY A 79 11.58 -6.23 7.59
N VAL A 80 11.35 -6.18 6.29
CA VAL A 80 10.25 -6.89 5.63
C VAL A 80 10.42 -8.41 5.77
N LEU A 81 11.61 -8.94 5.51
CA LEU A 81 11.89 -10.38 5.66
C LEU A 81 11.73 -10.85 7.11
N GLU A 82 12.17 -10.06 8.07
CA GLU A 82 12.00 -10.34 9.50
C GLU A 82 10.52 -10.36 9.89
N PHE A 83 9.73 -9.42 9.38
CA PHE A 83 8.27 -9.39 9.56
C PHE A 83 7.63 -10.66 8.97
N ILE A 84 7.99 -11.04 7.74
CA ILE A 84 7.45 -12.24 7.07
C ILE A 84 7.78 -13.49 7.88
N GLU A 85 9.01 -13.63 8.36
CA GLU A 85 9.44 -14.76 9.18
C GLU A 85 8.67 -14.87 10.49
N LYS A 86 8.50 -13.74 11.19
CA LYS A 86 7.85 -13.70 12.50
C LYS A 86 6.32 -13.81 12.42
N LYS A 87 5.71 -13.16 11.43
CA LYS A 87 4.25 -13.00 11.36
C LYS A 87 3.59 -13.88 10.31
N LYS A 88 4.37 -14.46 9.41
CA LYS A 88 3.89 -15.40 8.36
C LYS A 88 2.61 -14.90 7.68
N PRO A 89 2.61 -13.69 7.09
CA PRO A 89 1.42 -13.10 6.50
C PRO A 89 0.91 -13.96 5.35
N ARG A 90 -0.39 -14.26 5.36
CA ARG A 90 -1.08 -15.02 4.32
C ARG A 90 -2.18 -14.14 3.73
N PRO A 91 -1.98 -13.57 2.53
CA PRO A 91 -2.97 -12.68 1.94
C PRO A 91 -4.27 -13.43 1.59
N LEU A 92 -5.39 -12.72 1.67
CA LEU A 92 -6.60 -13.15 0.97
C LEU A 92 -6.34 -13.16 -0.54
N ALA A 93 -7.24 -13.80 -1.29
CA ALA A 93 -7.26 -13.65 -2.75
C ALA A 93 -7.25 -12.15 -3.12
N HIS A 94 -6.25 -11.73 -3.87
CA HIS A 94 -6.01 -10.30 -4.21
C HIS A 94 -5.87 -9.37 -2.97
N GLY A 95 -5.36 -9.87 -1.85
CA GLY A 95 -5.24 -9.11 -0.60
C GLY A 95 -4.00 -8.23 -0.50
N ILE A 96 -3.06 -8.31 -1.45
CA ILE A 96 -1.88 -7.44 -1.53
C ILE A 96 -2.20 -6.26 -2.45
N GLU A 97 -1.92 -5.02 -2.00
CA GLU A 97 -2.20 -3.79 -2.77
C GLU A 97 -3.66 -3.70 -3.23
N ARG A 98 -4.59 -4.11 -2.39
CA ARG A 98 -5.99 -4.21 -2.75
C ARG A 98 -6.70 -2.87 -2.79
N CYS A 99 -7.26 -2.52 -3.95
CA CYS A 99 -8.13 -1.38 -4.09
C CYS A 99 -9.53 -1.68 -3.51
N LEU A 100 -10.02 -0.76 -2.70
CA LEU A 100 -11.33 -0.83 -2.04
C LEU A 100 -12.10 0.46 -2.31
N LYS A 101 -13.42 0.36 -2.43
CA LYS A 101 -14.31 1.51 -2.58
C LYS A 101 -15.38 1.52 -1.48
N HIS A 102 -15.80 2.71 -1.08
CA HIS A 102 -16.99 2.85 -0.25
C HIS A 102 -18.25 2.57 -1.08
N ALA A 103 -19.25 1.96 -0.48
CA ALA A 103 -20.46 1.54 -1.21
C ALA A 103 -21.27 2.71 -1.76
N THR A 104 -21.36 3.81 -1.03
CA THR A 104 -22.24 4.95 -1.33
C THR A 104 -21.50 6.28 -1.47
N ILE A 105 -20.41 6.48 -0.78
CA ILE A 105 -19.64 7.73 -0.83
C ILE A 105 -18.56 7.61 -1.93
N PRO A 106 -18.33 8.65 -2.75
CA PRO A 106 -17.47 8.56 -3.93
C PRO A 106 -15.98 8.65 -3.58
N TYR A 107 -15.50 7.85 -2.63
CA TYR A 107 -14.07 7.70 -2.37
C TYR A 107 -13.63 6.23 -2.39
N ALA A 108 -12.36 6.03 -2.62
CA ALA A 108 -11.71 4.73 -2.62
C ALA A 108 -10.30 4.83 -2.04
N GLY A 109 -9.72 3.69 -1.70
CA GLY A 109 -8.36 3.60 -1.18
C GLY A 109 -7.72 2.28 -1.57
N ARG A 110 -6.43 2.14 -1.24
CA ARG A 110 -5.68 0.92 -1.46
C ARG A 110 -5.09 0.48 -0.12
N ALA A 111 -5.40 -0.74 0.28
CA ALA A 111 -4.79 -1.38 1.43
C ALA A 111 -3.51 -2.11 0.99
N ASP A 112 -2.42 -1.95 1.73
CA ASP A 112 -1.15 -2.60 1.41
C ASP A 112 -1.26 -4.12 1.57
N PHE A 113 -2.00 -4.58 2.58
CA PHE A 113 -2.23 -6.00 2.81
C PHE A 113 -3.56 -6.24 3.53
N ILE A 114 -4.28 -7.28 3.09
CA ILE A 114 -5.46 -7.82 3.77
C ILE A 114 -5.32 -9.34 3.83
N GLY A 115 -5.40 -9.91 5.03
CA GLY A 115 -5.27 -11.36 5.20
C GLY A 115 -4.98 -11.76 6.63
N MET A 116 -4.42 -12.96 6.80
CA MET A 116 -3.98 -13.46 8.10
C MET A 116 -2.57 -12.94 8.41
N ILE A 117 -2.42 -12.40 9.60
CA ILE A 117 -1.13 -11.94 10.15
C ILE A 117 -0.94 -12.74 11.44
N ALA A 118 0.01 -13.68 11.45
CA ALA A 118 0.05 -14.75 12.42
C ALA A 118 -1.28 -15.53 12.42
N ASP A 119 -2.01 -15.53 13.53
CA ASP A 119 -3.28 -16.26 13.66
C ASP A 119 -4.51 -15.33 13.59
N ASP A 120 -4.31 -14.03 13.40
CA ASP A 120 -5.38 -13.04 13.38
C ASP A 120 -5.62 -12.52 11.95
N PHE A 121 -6.90 -12.33 11.61
CA PHE A 121 -7.28 -11.63 10.38
C PHE A 121 -7.13 -10.13 10.57
N GLY A 122 -6.51 -9.47 9.59
CA GLY A 122 -6.28 -8.03 9.69
C GLY A 122 -6.01 -7.32 8.37
N VAL A 123 -5.96 -6.02 8.49
CA VAL A 123 -5.52 -5.08 7.45
C VAL A 123 -4.22 -4.44 7.93
N LEU A 124 -3.23 -4.37 7.07
CA LEU A 124 -1.95 -3.74 7.36
C LEU A 124 -1.72 -2.56 6.42
N ASP A 125 -1.21 -1.50 6.98
CA ASP A 125 -0.77 -0.31 6.27
C ASP A 125 0.70 -0.05 6.60
N LEU A 126 1.55 -0.01 5.59
CA LEU A 126 2.99 0.16 5.71
C LEU A 126 3.33 1.64 5.80
N LYS A 127 4.06 2.03 6.83
CA LYS A 127 4.60 3.37 6.99
C LYS A 127 6.13 3.36 6.87
N THR A 128 6.65 4.24 6.03
CA THR A 128 8.08 4.31 5.69
C THR A 128 8.81 5.51 6.31
N GLY A 129 8.08 6.33 7.07
CA GLY A 129 8.63 7.49 7.79
C GLY A 129 9.24 7.14 9.13
N THR A 130 9.71 8.16 9.86
CA THR A 130 10.21 8.01 11.22
C THR A 130 9.05 7.86 12.22
N PRO A 131 9.13 6.94 13.20
CA PRO A 131 8.04 6.67 14.16
C PRO A 131 7.58 7.90 14.96
N GLU A 132 8.44 8.86 15.17
CA GLU A 132 8.18 10.08 15.95
C GLU A 132 7.18 11.05 15.28
N LYS A 133 6.75 10.74 14.07
CA LYS A 133 5.83 11.59 13.27
C LYS A 133 4.44 10.98 13.06
N TRP A 134 4.15 9.88 13.78
CA TRP A 134 2.87 9.17 13.66
C TRP A 134 2.00 9.35 14.91
#